data_adaba940783f0ed2b6f4b408edfcc98c
#
_entry.id   adaba940783f0ed2b6f4b408edfcc98c
#
_cell.length_a   1.000
_cell.length_b   1.000
_cell.length_c   1.000
_cell.angle_alpha   90.00
_cell.angle_beta   90.00
_cell.angle_gamma   90.00
#
_symmetry.space_group_name_H-M   'P 1'
#
loop_
_entity.id
_entity.type
_entity.pdbx_description
1 polymer ?
#
loop_
_entity_poly.entity_id
_entity_poly.type
_entity_poly.pdbx_seq_one_letter_code
_entity_poly.pdbx_strand_id
1 'polypeptide(L)'
;MEIKRTEAAIEAILFAMGESVELSRIAAAVGQDKDTTRRLLHQMMDRYQEEDRGIQIIELEQSYQMCTKKEYYENLIQIALHPQKPVLTDVMLETLSIIAYKQPVTKAEIEKIRGVKCDHAINKLMEYELVRELGRLDAPGRPILLGTTEEFLRSFGVQALDELPVMDPVQLEDFKAEAEEEIQLKLDV
;
A
#
# COMPACT_ATOMS: atom_id res chain seq x y z
N MET A 1 -23.11 -0.38 -28.35
CA MET A 1 -24.05 -0.74 -27.26
C MET A 1 -23.41 -1.72 -26.28
N GLU A 2 -22.60 -2.65 -26.76
CA GLU A 2 -21.93 -3.68 -25.95
C GLU A 2 -20.87 -3.11 -24.95
N ILE A 3 -20.02 -2.19 -25.40
CA ILE A 3 -18.98 -1.56 -24.56
C ILE A 3 -19.59 -0.86 -23.33
N LYS A 4 -20.62 -0.04 -23.50
CA LYS A 4 -21.28 0.65 -22.37
C LYS A 4 -21.90 -0.32 -21.36
N ARG A 5 -22.33 -1.50 -21.82
CA ARG A 5 -22.86 -2.55 -20.95
C ARG A 5 -21.74 -3.23 -20.16
N THR A 6 -20.58 -3.42 -20.79
CA THR A 6 -19.38 -3.96 -20.12
C THR A 6 -18.86 -3.00 -19.06
N GLU A 7 -18.78 -1.71 -19.37
CA GLU A 7 -18.38 -0.69 -18.40
C GLU A 7 -19.33 -0.65 -17.20
N ALA A 8 -20.65 -0.68 -17.43
CA ALA A 8 -21.63 -0.72 -16.35
C ALA A 8 -21.51 -1.99 -15.48
N ALA A 9 -21.14 -3.13 -16.09
CA ALA A 9 -20.86 -4.35 -15.33
C ALA A 9 -19.60 -4.23 -14.48
N ILE A 10 -18.52 -3.63 -15.02
CA ILE A 10 -17.30 -3.34 -14.26
C ILE A 10 -17.61 -2.40 -13.08
N GLU A 11 -18.34 -1.32 -13.31
CA GLU A 11 -18.76 -0.38 -12.28
C GLU A 11 -19.52 -1.08 -11.15
N ALA A 12 -20.50 -1.93 -11.51
CA ALA A 12 -21.27 -2.70 -10.54
C ALA A 12 -20.42 -3.67 -9.72
N ILE A 13 -19.43 -4.33 -10.37
CA ILE A 13 -18.50 -5.24 -9.68
C ILE A 13 -17.66 -4.46 -8.67
N LEU A 14 -17.01 -3.37 -9.09
CA LEU A 14 -16.15 -2.59 -8.22
C LEU A 14 -16.92 -1.95 -7.05
N PHE A 15 -18.14 -1.47 -7.32
CA PHE A 15 -19.00 -0.92 -6.27
C PHE A 15 -19.43 -1.99 -5.25
N ALA A 16 -19.86 -3.16 -5.73
CA ALA A 16 -20.37 -4.23 -4.86
C ALA A 16 -19.27 -4.87 -4.01
N MET A 17 -18.05 -4.96 -4.53
CA MET A 17 -16.94 -5.57 -3.80
C MET A 17 -16.40 -4.67 -2.70
N GLY A 18 -16.39 -3.35 -2.87
CA GLY A 18 -15.88 -2.38 -1.88
C GLY A 18 -14.38 -2.45 -1.62
N GLU A 19 -13.74 -3.52 -2.00
CA GLU A 19 -12.29 -3.78 -1.93
C GLU A 19 -11.68 -3.86 -3.33
N SER A 20 -10.35 -3.97 -3.42
CA SER A 20 -9.67 -4.13 -4.69
C SER A 20 -9.99 -5.48 -5.35
N VAL A 21 -10.17 -5.46 -6.66
CA VAL A 21 -10.46 -6.64 -7.47
C VAL A 21 -9.38 -6.81 -8.53
N GLU A 22 -8.78 -7.98 -8.56
CA GLU A 22 -7.74 -8.33 -9.52
C GLU A 22 -8.25 -8.25 -10.97
N LEU A 23 -7.45 -7.67 -11.88
CA LEU A 23 -7.78 -7.53 -13.30
C LEU A 23 -8.26 -8.84 -13.95
N SER A 24 -7.61 -9.95 -13.61
CA SER A 24 -7.98 -11.29 -14.13
C SER A 24 -9.40 -11.69 -13.74
N ARG A 25 -9.84 -11.37 -12.53
CA ARG A 25 -11.19 -11.66 -12.04
C ARG A 25 -12.24 -10.78 -12.71
N ILE A 26 -11.93 -9.48 -12.89
CA ILE A 26 -12.81 -8.56 -13.61
C ILE A 26 -12.98 -9.03 -15.05
N ALA A 27 -11.88 -9.32 -15.76
CA ALA A 27 -11.88 -9.77 -17.14
C ALA A 27 -12.74 -11.04 -17.35
N ALA A 28 -12.55 -12.02 -16.46
CA ALA A 28 -13.36 -13.25 -16.48
C ALA A 28 -14.85 -12.98 -16.24
N ALA A 29 -15.19 -12.10 -15.30
CA ALA A 29 -16.57 -11.76 -14.95
C ALA A 29 -17.32 -11.04 -16.08
N VAL A 30 -16.61 -10.20 -16.87
CA VAL A 30 -17.22 -9.47 -18.00
C VAL A 30 -17.05 -10.18 -19.34
N GLY A 31 -16.38 -11.35 -19.36
CA GLY A 31 -16.20 -12.15 -20.58
C GLY A 31 -15.28 -11.49 -21.61
N GLN A 32 -14.29 -10.73 -21.17
CA GLN A 32 -13.31 -10.05 -22.02
C GLN A 32 -11.88 -10.53 -21.71
N ASP A 33 -10.95 -10.27 -22.63
CA ASP A 33 -9.53 -10.45 -22.37
C ASP A 33 -8.98 -9.36 -21.41
N LYS A 34 -7.82 -9.63 -20.79
CA LYS A 34 -7.20 -8.72 -19.80
C LYS A 34 -6.84 -7.36 -20.41
N ASP A 35 -6.34 -7.33 -21.64
CA ASP A 35 -5.86 -6.08 -22.26
C ASP A 35 -7.03 -5.18 -22.65
N THR A 36 -8.12 -5.77 -23.13
CA THR A 36 -9.37 -5.03 -23.40
C THR A 36 -9.97 -4.51 -22.09
N THR A 37 -10.01 -5.35 -21.06
CA THR A 37 -10.54 -4.97 -19.75
C THR A 37 -9.72 -3.83 -19.11
N ARG A 38 -8.39 -3.90 -19.17
CA ARG A 38 -7.50 -2.83 -18.70
C ARG A 38 -7.75 -1.52 -19.41
N ARG A 39 -7.86 -1.53 -20.74
CA ARG A 39 -8.18 -0.32 -21.51
C ARG A 39 -9.52 0.30 -21.12
N LEU A 40 -10.54 -0.52 -20.89
CA LEU A 40 -11.85 -0.05 -20.44
C LEU A 40 -11.76 0.58 -19.04
N LEU A 41 -11.03 -0.06 -18.12
CA LEU A 41 -10.80 0.46 -16.77
C LEU A 41 -10.09 1.81 -16.81
N HIS A 42 -9.02 1.98 -17.59
CA HIS A 42 -8.31 3.26 -17.73
C HIS A 42 -9.24 4.34 -18.32
N GLN A 43 -10.02 4.03 -19.34
CA GLN A 43 -11.02 4.97 -19.87
C GLN A 43 -12.08 5.35 -18.84
N MET A 44 -12.50 4.42 -17.99
CA MET A 44 -13.39 4.71 -16.88
C MET A 44 -12.69 5.59 -15.83
N MET A 45 -11.44 5.31 -15.48
CA MET A 45 -10.65 6.13 -14.54
C MET A 45 -10.57 7.57 -15.02
N ASP A 46 -10.21 7.81 -16.28
CA ASP A 46 -10.14 9.15 -16.88
C ASP A 46 -11.48 9.89 -16.76
N ARG A 47 -12.58 9.23 -17.13
CA ARG A 47 -13.92 9.84 -17.01
C ARG A 47 -14.32 10.16 -15.57
N TYR A 48 -13.97 9.29 -14.61
CA TYR A 48 -14.26 9.56 -13.19
C TYR A 48 -13.40 10.70 -12.64
N GLN A 49 -12.24 10.98 -13.23
CA GLN A 49 -11.43 12.16 -12.88
C GLN A 49 -12.01 13.46 -13.45
N GLU A 50 -12.46 13.46 -14.70
CA GLU A 50 -12.97 14.64 -15.41
C GLU A 50 -14.39 15.05 -14.96
N GLU A 51 -15.23 14.10 -14.53
CA GLU A 51 -16.60 14.38 -14.10
C GLU A 51 -16.66 14.85 -12.64
N ASP A 52 -17.65 15.71 -12.32
CA ASP A 52 -17.97 16.17 -10.97
C ASP A 52 -18.58 15.04 -10.12
N ARG A 53 -17.76 14.01 -9.86
CA ARG A 53 -18.14 12.83 -9.08
C ARG A 53 -17.37 12.78 -7.76
N GLY A 54 -18.03 12.32 -6.71
CA GLY A 54 -17.38 12.09 -5.40
C GLY A 54 -16.62 10.79 -5.30
N ILE A 55 -16.64 9.93 -6.34
CA ILE A 55 -15.99 8.64 -6.40
C ILE A 55 -15.00 8.57 -7.56
N GLN A 56 -14.03 7.66 -7.46
CA GLN A 56 -13.01 7.41 -8.47
C GLN A 56 -12.68 5.91 -8.51
N ILE A 57 -12.01 5.48 -9.58
CA ILE A 57 -11.40 4.15 -9.68
C ILE A 57 -9.89 4.35 -9.56
N ILE A 58 -9.26 3.59 -8.68
CA ILE A 58 -7.80 3.56 -8.52
C ILE A 58 -7.25 2.20 -8.95
N GLU A 59 -6.04 2.21 -9.47
CA GLU A 59 -5.24 1.02 -9.75
C GLU A 59 -4.27 0.78 -8.60
N LEU A 60 -4.14 -0.46 -8.16
CA LEU A 60 -3.25 -0.92 -7.10
C LEU A 60 -2.51 -2.15 -7.63
N GLU A 61 -1.32 -1.94 -8.20
CA GLU A 61 -0.55 -2.96 -8.91
C GLU A 61 -1.37 -3.56 -10.08
N GLN A 62 -1.97 -4.73 -9.91
CA GLN A 62 -2.79 -5.41 -10.91
C GLN A 62 -4.27 -5.52 -10.50
N SER A 63 -4.67 -4.77 -9.51
CA SER A 63 -6.02 -4.72 -8.96
C SER A 63 -6.64 -3.35 -9.13
N TYR A 64 -7.96 -3.27 -9.17
CA TYR A 64 -8.72 -2.02 -9.32
C TYR A 64 -9.75 -1.90 -8.21
N GLN A 65 -9.91 -0.70 -7.68
CA GLN A 65 -10.87 -0.42 -6.61
C GLN A 65 -11.65 0.87 -6.89
N MET A 66 -12.94 0.86 -6.62
CA MET A 66 -13.75 2.07 -6.56
C MET A 66 -13.69 2.64 -5.15
N CYS A 67 -13.36 3.92 -5.03
CA CYS A 67 -13.26 4.61 -3.75
C CYS A 67 -13.71 6.06 -3.86
N THR A 68 -13.84 6.74 -2.74
CA THR A 68 -14.16 8.17 -2.69
C THR A 68 -12.95 9.02 -3.07
N LYS A 69 -13.17 10.20 -3.65
CA LYS A 69 -12.12 11.19 -3.89
C LYS A 69 -11.69 11.86 -2.58
N LYS A 70 -10.40 12.17 -2.46
CA LYS A 70 -9.80 12.77 -1.25
C LYS A 70 -10.42 14.13 -0.88
N GLU A 71 -10.87 14.90 -1.86
CA GLU A 71 -11.49 16.22 -1.67
C GLU A 71 -12.78 16.20 -0.85
N TYR A 72 -13.46 15.03 -0.78
CA TYR A 72 -14.68 14.87 0.01
C TYR A 72 -14.44 14.22 1.39
N TYR A 73 -13.17 14.06 1.78
CA TYR A 73 -12.82 13.39 3.04
C TYR A 73 -13.41 14.08 4.27
N GLU A 74 -13.40 15.42 4.32
CA GLU A 74 -13.99 16.19 5.42
C GLU A 74 -15.49 15.94 5.58
N ASN A 75 -16.21 15.79 4.47
CA ASN A 75 -17.64 15.48 4.48
C ASN A 75 -17.91 14.08 5.03
N LEU A 76 -17.03 13.12 4.68
CA LEU A 76 -17.13 11.73 5.15
C LEU A 76 -16.88 11.61 6.65
N ILE A 77 -15.89 12.34 7.18
CA ILE A 77 -15.56 12.34 8.61
C ILE A 77 -16.75 12.78 9.47
N GLN A 78 -17.59 13.69 8.99
CA GLN A 78 -18.75 14.17 9.74
C GLN A 78 -19.82 13.08 9.96
N ILE A 79 -19.86 12.07 9.11
CA ILE A 79 -20.85 10.98 9.15
C ILE A 79 -20.23 9.69 9.67
N ALA A 80 -18.99 9.40 9.27
CA ALA A 80 -18.28 8.21 9.73
C ALA A 80 -17.89 8.37 11.19
N LEU A 81 -18.31 7.44 12.03
CA LEU A 81 -17.72 7.23 13.36
C LEU A 81 -16.21 7.01 13.14
N HIS A 82 -15.41 7.98 13.56
CA HIS A 82 -13.97 8.10 13.32
C HIS A 82 -13.24 6.76 13.33
N PRO A 83 -12.81 6.22 12.19
CA PRO A 83 -11.75 5.22 12.23
C PRO A 83 -10.52 5.96 12.77
N GLN A 84 -10.03 5.54 13.93
CA GLN A 84 -8.75 6.06 14.44
C GLN A 84 -7.69 5.68 13.42
N LYS A 85 -7.17 6.66 12.68
CA LYS A 85 -5.99 6.41 11.85
C LYS A 85 -4.89 5.88 12.77
N PRO A 86 -4.25 4.75 12.42
CA PRO A 86 -3.14 4.26 13.21
C PRO A 86 -2.06 5.33 13.29
N VAL A 87 -1.68 5.70 14.49
CA VAL A 87 -0.57 6.65 14.72
C VAL A 87 0.72 5.87 14.50
N LEU A 88 1.37 6.10 13.38
CA LEU A 88 2.68 5.53 13.09
C LEU A 88 3.73 6.35 13.85
N THR A 89 4.44 5.69 14.75
CA THR A 89 5.61 6.28 15.41
C THR A 89 6.83 6.28 14.48
N ASP A 90 7.85 7.10 14.75
CA ASP A 90 9.07 7.15 13.94
C ASP A 90 9.71 5.78 13.80
N VAL A 91 9.78 5.00 14.90
CA VAL A 91 10.24 3.60 14.91
C VAL A 91 9.47 2.70 13.95
N MET A 92 8.16 2.90 13.85
CA MET A 92 7.32 2.13 12.91
C MET A 92 7.53 2.60 11.48
N LEU A 93 7.68 3.91 11.25
CA LEU A 93 7.95 4.48 9.92
C LEU A 93 9.29 4.01 9.37
N GLU A 94 10.35 4.02 10.18
CA GLU A 94 11.66 3.48 9.79
C GLU A 94 11.57 1.99 9.43
N THR A 95 10.92 1.19 10.28
CA THR A 95 10.74 -0.26 10.03
C THR A 95 9.95 -0.50 8.74
N LEU A 96 8.88 0.24 8.55
CA LEU A 96 8.02 0.17 7.36
C LEU A 96 8.78 0.57 6.09
N SER A 97 9.60 1.62 6.15
CA SER A 97 10.44 2.05 5.03
C SER A 97 11.42 0.97 4.62
N ILE A 98 12.12 0.34 5.58
CA ILE A 98 13.02 -0.78 5.27
C ILE A 98 12.27 -1.91 4.56
N ILE A 99 11.08 -2.28 5.05
CA ILE A 99 10.27 -3.31 4.42
C ILE A 99 9.87 -2.89 3.01
N ALA A 100 9.36 -1.69 2.81
CA ALA A 100 8.89 -1.20 1.51
C ALA A 100 9.99 -1.21 0.43
N TYR A 101 11.21 -0.81 0.79
CA TYR A 101 12.33 -0.74 -0.17
C TYR A 101 13.15 -2.04 -0.32
N LYS A 102 13.06 -2.97 0.64
CA LYS A 102 13.88 -4.18 0.67
C LYS A 102 13.08 -5.47 0.47
N GLN A 103 11.75 -5.40 0.42
CA GLN A 103 10.92 -6.60 0.28
C GLN A 103 11.24 -7.44 -0.97
N PRO A 104 11.18 -8.78 -0.87
CA PRO A 104 10.89 -9.56 0.34
C PRO A 104 12.07 -9.57 1.33
N VAL A 105 11.84 -9.27 2.60
CA VAL A 105 12.87 -9.08 3.62
C VAL A 105 12.54 -9.85 4.89
N THR A 106 13.56 -10.41 5.56
CA THR A 106 13.39 -11.10 6.83
C THR A 106 13.52 -10.14 8.02
N LYS A 107 12.92 -10.50 9.17
CA LYS A 107 13.08 -9.75 10.42
C LYS A 107 14.56 -9.54 10.79
N ALA A 108 15.41 -10.58 10.62
CA ALA A 108 16.82 -10.48 10.96
C ALA A 108 17.58 -9.45 10.10
N GLU A 109 17.22 -9.31 8.83
CA GLU A 109 17.77 -8.29 7.95
C GLU A 109 17.32 -6.88 8.36
N ILE A 110 16.04 -6.72 8.75
CA ILE A 110 15.52 -5.44 9.26
C ILE A 110 16.27 -5.06 10.53
N GLU A 111 16.39 -5.96 11.51
CA GLU A 111 17.11 -5.72 12.76
C GLU A 111 18.58 -5.39 12.54
N LYS A 112 19.21 -6.02 11.53
CA LYS A 112 20.61 -5.72 11.15
C LYS A 112 20.77 -4.30 10.62
N ILE A 113 19.80 -3.80 9.85
CA ILE A 113 19.83 -2.43 9.32
C ILE A 113 19.58 -1.42 10.44
N ARG A 114 18.59 -1.69 11.29
CA ARG A 114 18.20 -0.79 12.39
C ARG A 114 19.14 -0.81 13.59
N GLY A 115 19.95 -1.86 13.75
CA GLY A 115 20.79 -2.06 14.92
C GLY A 115 20.04 -2.44 16.22
N VAL A 116 18.71 -2.52 16.19
CA VAL A 116 17.84 -2.81 17.34
C VAL A 116 16.75 -3.82 17.00
N LYS A 117 16.16 -4.45 18.02
CA LYS A 117 15.02 -5.36 17.83
C LYS A 117 13.78 -4.61 17.35
N CYS A 118 13.05 -5.21 16.42
CA CYS A 118 11.89 -4.57 15.80
C CYS A 118 10.57 -5.39 15.91
N ASP A 119 10.52 -6.39 16.80
CA ASP A 119 9.32 -7.24 16.97
C ASP A 119 8.05 -6.44 17.17
N HIS A 120 8.07 -5.46 18.07
CA HIS A 120 6.88 -4.66 18.38
C HIS A 120 6.43 -3.83 17.18
N ALA A 121 7.38 -3.20 16.47
CA ALA A 121 7.06 -2.40 15.29
C ALA A 121 6.46 -3.27 14.17
N ILE A 122 7.08 -4.42 13.86
CA ILE A 122 6.57 -5.35 12.86
C ILE A 122 5.16 -5.83 13.22
N ASN A 123 4.94 -6.28 14.45
CA ASN A 123 3.63 -6.77 14.88
C ASN A 123 2.55 -5.68 14.77
N LYS A 124 2.87 -4.44 15.14
CA LYS A 124 1.94 -3.30 14.98
C LYS A 124 1.68 -2.95 13.52
N LEU A 125 2.68 -3.01 12.67
CA LEU A 125 2.51 -2.79 11.23
C LEU A 125 1.66 -3.88 10.57
N MET A 126 1.75 -5.13 11.06
CA MET A 126 0.87 -6.22 10.62
C MET A 126 -0.56 -6.03 11.16
N GLU A 127 -0.73 -5.62 12.43
CA GLU A 127 -2.05 -5.29 13.02
C GLU A 127 -2.75 -4.15 12.27
N TYR A 128 -1.97 -3.18 11.74
CA TYR A 128 -2.48 -2.09 10.92
C TYR A 128 -2.62 -2.46 9.43
N GLU A 129 -2.41 -3.73 9.12
CA GLU A 129 -2.49 -4.27 7.75
C GLU A 129 -1.55 -3.61 6.74
N LEU A 130 -0.51 -2.90 7.20
CA LEU A 130 0.48 -2.25 6.33
C LEU A 130 1.57 -3.23 5.85
N VAL A 131 1.82 -4.29 6.63
CA VAL A 131 2.82 -5.34 6.37
C VAL A 131 2.15 -6.70 6.44
N ARG A 132 2.61 -7.62 5.58
CA ARG A 132 2.14 -9.01 5.55
C ARG A 132 3.28 -10.00 5.37
N GLU A 133 3.02 -11.26 5.69
CA GLU A 133 3.92 -12.37 5.33
C GLU A 133 3.78 -12.70 3.84
N LEU A 134 4.90 -12.73 3.13
CA LEU A 134 4.96 -13.14 1.71
C LEU A 134 5.29 -14.63 1.56
N GLY A 135 5.83 -15.25 2.60
CA GLY A 135 6.27 -16.65 2.61
C GLY A 135 7.43 -16.88 3.57
N ARG A 136 8.22 -17.92 3.33
CA ARG A 136 9.39 -18.27 4.14
C ARG A 136 10.61 -18.43 3.27
N LEU A 137 11.74 -17.89 3.72
CA LEU A 137 13.02 -18.07 3.06
C LEU A 137 13.49 -19.52 3.22
N ASP A 138 14.03 -20.11 2.18
CA ASP A 138 14.65 -21.45 2.21
C ASP A 138 16.07 -21.36 2.77
N ALA A 139 16.15 -21.23 4.10
CA ALA A 139 17.37 -21.11 4.87
C ALA A 139 17.17 -21.76 6.26
N PRO A 140 18.24 -22.05 7.01
CA PRO A 140 18.12 -22.57 8.38
C PRO A 140 17.19 -21.74 9.24
N GLY A 141 16.22 -22.39 9.90
CA GLY A 141 15.19 -21.72 10.68
C GLY A 141 13.99 -21.21 9.87
N ARG A 142 14.01 -21.29 8.53
CA ARG A 142 12.93 -20.89 7.60
C ARG A 142 12.27 -19.56 8.00
N PRO A 143 13.06 -18.46 8.07
CA PRO A 143 12.54 -17.18 8.52
C PRO A 143 11.43 -16.66 7.60
N ILE A 144 10.47 -15.94 8.19
CA ILE A 144 9.36 -15.32 7.48
C ILE A 144 9.89 -14.17 6.62
N LEU A 145 9.41 -14.10 5.38
CA LEU A 145 9.60 -12.99 4.46
C LEU A 145 8.45 -12.01 4.60
N LEU A 146 8.77 -10.76 4.79
CA LEU A 146 7.82 -9.66 4.97
C LEU A 146 7.77 -8.79 3.72
N GLY A 147 6.60 -8.20 3.48
CA GLY A 147 6.38 -7.20 2.44
C GLY A 147 5.18 -6.32 2.78
N THR A 148 4.97 -5.30 1.99
CA THR A 148 3.86 -4.37 2.12
C THR A 148 2.55 -4.93 1.57
N THR A 149 1.46 -4.23 1.79
CA THR A 149 0.10 -4.59 1.39
C THR A 149 -0.50 -3.52 0.47
N GLU A 150 -1.69 -3.77 -0.07
CA GLU A 150 -2.45 -2.73 -0.77
C GLU A 150 -2.90 -1.60 0.17
N GLU A 151 -3.10 -1.90 1.46
CA GLU A 151 -3.40 -0.86 2.46
C GLU A 151 -2.22 0.11 2.63
N PHE A 152 -0.98 -0.38 2.56
CA PHE A 152 0.20 0.47 2.49
C PHE A 152 0.13 1.39 1.27
N LEU A 153 -0.12 0.87 0.07
CA LEU A 153 -0.22 1.68 -1.15
C LEU A 153 -1.30 2.77 -1.02
N ARG A 154 -2.49 2.41 -0.53
CA ARG A 154 -3.58 3.36 -0.27
C ARG A 154 -3.20 4.44 0.74
N SER A 155 -2.60 4.03 1.86
CA SER A 155 -2.23 4.93 2.96
C SER A 155 -1.19 5.97 2.56
N PHE A 156 -0.25 5.57 1.70
CA PHE A 156 0.81 6.44 1.20
C PHE A 156 0.48 7.11 -0.14
N GLY A 157 -0.66 6.77 -0.75
CA GLY A 157 -1.17 7.41 -1.96
C GLY A 157 -0.37 7.08 -3.21
N VAL A 158 0.25 5.90 -3.25
CA VAL A 158 0.96 5.34 -4.41
C VAL A 158 0.16 4.20 -5.03
N GLN A 159 0.30 3.98 -6.32
CA GLN A 159 -0.39 2.90 -7.04
C GLN A 159 0.44 1.62 -7.08
N ALA A 160 1.76 1.77 -7.06
CA ALA A 160 2.71 0.67 -7.08
C ALA A 160 4.00 1.04 -6.32
N LEU A 161 4.82 0.05 -6.00
CA LEU A 161 6.05 0.22 -5.22
C LEU A 161 7.13 1.02 -5.97
N ASP A 162 7.12 0.99 -7.29
CA ASP A 162 8.04 1.74 -8.14
C ASP A 162 7.77 3.25 -8.16
N GLU A 163 6.60 3.68 -7.68
CA GLU A 163 6.28 5.09 -7.45
C GLU A 163 6.86 5.65 -6.14
N LEU A 164 7.42 4.79 -5.29
CA LEU A 164 8.10 5.26 -4.08
C LEU A 164 9.32 6.11 -4.45
N PRO A 165 9.56 7.23 -3.73
CA PRO A 165 10.73 8.08 -3.97
C PRO A 165 12.02 7.25 -3.99
N VAL A 166 12.88 7.49 -4.99
CA VAL A 166 14.21 6.86 -5.00
C VAL A 166 14.99 7.44 -3.82
N MET A 167 15.37 6.60 -2.87
CA MET A 167 16.21 7.05 -1.74
C MET A 167 17.58 7.45 -2.27
N ASP A 168 17.93 8.71 -2.14
CA ASP A 168 19.27 9.19 -2.44
C ASP A 168 20.25 8.53 -1.46
N PRO A 169 21.37 7.94 -1.94
CA PRO A 169 22.40 7.37 -1.07
C PRO A 169 22.90 8.33 0.02
N VAL A 170 22.89 9.63 -0.26
CA VAL A 170 23.28 10.68 0.69
C VAL A 170 22.28 10.76 1.86
N GLN A 171 20.98 10.70 1.59
CA GLN A 171 19.95 10.70 2.64
C GLN A 171 20.01 9.45 3.52
N LEU A 172 20.41 8.30 2.98
CA LEU A 172 20.63 7.07 3.74
C LEU A 172 21.82 7.17 4.70
N GLU A 173 22.87 7.92 4.36
CA GLU A 173 24.02 8.16 5.23
C GLU A 173 23.67 9.19 6.30
N ASP A 174 22.89 10.22 5.99
CA ASP A 174 22.40 11.21 6.95
C ASP A 174 21.48 10.58 8.00
N PHE A 175 20.53 9.73 7.60
CA PHE A 175 19.67 8.97 8.53
C PHE A 175 20.45 8.01 9.43
N LYS A 176 21.55 7.42 8.94
CA LYS A 176 22.42 6.59 9.78
C LYS A 176 23.19 7.40 10.78
N ALA A 177 23.70 8.56 10.38
CA ALA A 177 24.44 9.46 11.25
C ALA A 177 23.54 10.03 12.36
N GLU A 178 22.31 10.44 12.04
CA GLU A 178 21.32 10.90 13.03
C GLU A 178 20.92 9.79 14.00
N ALA A 179 20.73 8.56 13.53
CA ALA A 179 20.41 7.42 14.38
C ALA A 179 21.58 7.03 15.30
N GLU A 180 22.82 7.16 14.84
CA GLU A 180 24.01 6.92 15.65
C GLU A 180 24.21 8.02 16.71
N GLU A 181 23.94 9.29 16.41
CA GLU A 181 23.95 10.40 17.38
C GLU A 181 22.87 10.24 18.46
N GLU A 182 21.65 9.82 18.10
CA GLU A 182 20.58 9.57 19.10
C GLU A 182 20.93 8.42 20.05
N ILE A 183 21.60 7.39 19.56
CA ILE A 183 22.07 6.26 20.38
C ILE A 183 23.18 6.72 21.34
N GLN A 184 24.10 7.53 20.86
CA GLN A 184 25.19 8.07 21.65
C GLN A 184 24.69 9.00 22.82
N LEU A 185 23.70 9.85 22.49
CA LEU A 185 23.05 10.73 23.47
C LEU A 185 22.25 9.99 24.55
N LYS A 186 21.72 8.80 24.24
CA LYS A 186 21.02 7.95 25.22
C LYS A 186 21.94 7.08 26.09
N LEU A 187 23.19 6.90 25.70
CA LEU A 187 24.21 6.15 26.45
C LEU A 187 24.99 7.05 27.44
N ASP A 188 24.95 8.35 27.25
CA ASP A 188 25.65 9.34 28.10
C ASP A 188 24.75 9.95 29.19
N VAL A 189 23.55 9.38 29.43
CA VAL A 189 22.61 9.70 30.50
C VAL A 189 22.41 8.49 31.41
#